data_b5320acbbf9696fe9fd3df44a9e081d3
#
_entry.id   b5320acbbf9696fe9fd3df44a9e081d3
#
_cell.length_a   1.000
_cell.length_b   1.000
_cell.length_c   1.000
_cell.angle_alpha   90.00
_cell.angle_beta   90.00
_cell.angle_gamma   90.00
#
_symmetry.space_group_name_H-M   'P 1'
#
loop_
_entity.id
_entity.type
_entity.pdbx_description
1 polymer ?
#
loop_
_entity_poly.entity_id
_entity_poly.type
_entity_poly.pdbx_seq_one_letter_code
_entity_poly.pdbx_strand_id
1 'polypeptide(L)'
;MKYLRNTLIGIGALVMAVALLLWFLPARWALPWAGSQLHGLRLRQVHGLLWEGRADQVLATDGRQLGQLHWQLSRRLLLGKLQSQLDFKGPQVDFSGAMRRLSDGRIAWRKVSVRIDLAALGPRATLPLGQPRGELQLTIEHALLQGGWPMQLQAHAQCRRAVMRTRDGDVVLGDLHADAQAHSGVIEAQLHDDGHGPLQVHGTLQLSPLGWRVDATLRPRQTDPSLRRWLTGLGSPDADGAVHIHRSSGLAGSMPAPPQTRTRKIP
;
A
#
# COMPACT_ATOMS: atom_id res chain seq x y z
N MET A 1 3.57 -26.05 -56.01
CA MET A 1 3.41 -24.65 -55.60
C MET A 1 2.02 -24.31 -55.06
N LYS A 2 0.91 -24.82 -55.59
CA LYS A 2 -0.46 -24.52 -55.14
C LYS A 2 -0.73 -24.97 -53.67
N TYR A 3 -0.25 -26.15 -53.26
CA TYR A 3 -0.43 -26.68 -51.90
C TYR A 3 0.28 -25.81 -50.83
N LEU A 4 1.51 -25.36 -51.12
CA LEU A 4 2.26 -24.49 -50.20
C LEU A 4 1.55 -23.16 -49.97
N ARG A 5 0.97 -22.57 -51.03
CA ARG A 5 0.18 -21.32 -50.92
C ARG A 5 -1.10 -21.49 -50.14
N ASN A 6 -1.81 -22.60 -50.31
CA ASN A 6 -3.05 -22.86 -49.57
C ASN A 6 -2.77 -23.14 -48.07
N THR A 7 -1.66 -23.84 -47.74
CA THR A 7 -1.25 -24.05 -46.35
C THR A 7 -0.84 -22.75 -45.67
N LEU A 8 -0.12 -21.88 -46.40
CA LEU A 8 0.25 -20.53 -45.87
C LEU A 8 -0.98 -19.64 -45.61
N ILE A 9 -1.97 -19.66 -46.51
CA ILE A 9 -3.23 -18.95 -46.35
C ILE A 9 -4.02 -19.52 -45.17
N GLY A 10 -4.07 -20.85 -45.01
CA GLY A 10 -4.74 -21.50 -43.86
C GLY A 10 -4.10 -21.15 -42.53
N ILE A 11 -2.76 -21.15 -42.46
CA ILE A 11 -2.03 -20.69 -41.24
C ILE A 11 -2.29 -19.21 -40.95
N GLY A 12 -2.27 -18.36 -42.00
CA GLY A 12 -2.56 -16.93 -41.84
C GLY A 12 -3.98 -16.67 -41.33
N ALA A 13 -4.97 -17.40 -41.87
CA ALA A 13 -6.36 -17.33 -41.42
C ALA A 13 -6.52 -17.82 -39.97
N LEU A 14 -5.85 -18.92 -39.59
CA LEU A 14 -5.86 -19.42 -38.22
C LEU A 14 -5.24 -18.43 -37.24
N VAL A 15 -4.09 -17.86 -37.56
CA VAL A 15 -3.42 -16.85 -36.73
C VAL A 15 -4.31 -15.60 -36.57
N MET A 16 -4.94 -15.16 -37.67
CA MET A 16 -5.88 -14.05 -37.63
C MET A 16 -7.11 -14.36 -36.77
N ALA A 17 -7.68 -15.56 -36.88
CA ALA A 17 -8.82 -15.98 -36.06
C ALA A 17 -8.45 -16.03 -34.57
N VAL A 18 -7.29 -16.57 -34.22
CA VAL A 18 -6.76 -16.60 -32.85
C VAL A 18 -6.50 -15.18 -32.34
N ALA A 19 -5.93 -14.30 -33.16
CA ALA A 19 -5.69 -12.91 -32.79
C ALA A 19 -7.01 -12.15 -32.52
N LEU A 20 -8.04 -12.36 -33.35
CA LEU A 20 -9.38 -11.81 -33.16
C LEU A 20 -10.04 -12.35 -31.89
N LEU A 21 -9.93 -13.65 -31.64
CA LEU A 21 -10.48 -14.28 -30.44
C LEU A 21 -9.81 -13.73 -29.19
N LEU A 22 -8.48 -13.57 -29.18
CA LEU A 22 -7.76 -12.95 -28.09
C LEU A 22 -8.12 -11.46 -27.93
N TRP A 23 -8.39 -10.76 -29.05
CA TRP A 23 -8.75 -9.35 -29.02
C TRP A 23 -10.12 -9.08 -28.36
N PHE A 24 -11.08 -9.96 -28.57
CA PHE A 24 -12.44 -9.88 -28.05
C PHE A 24 -12.71 -10.83 -26.88
N LEU A 25 -11.68 -11.35 -26.22
CA LEU A 25 -11.82 -12.34 -25.16
C LEU A 25 -12.65 -11.77 -23.99
N PRO A 26 -13.84 -12.34 -23.69
CA PRO A 26 -14.66 -11.89 -22.56
C PRO A 26 -13.95 -12.14 -21.23
N ALA A 27 -14.01 -11.17 -20.32
CA ALA A 27 -13.36 -11.26 -19.02
C ALA A 27 -13.79 -12.49 -18.22
N ARG A 28 -15.05 -12.91 -18.34
CA ARG A 28 -15.61 -14.09 -17.65
C ARG A 28 -14.88 -15.40 -17.98
N TRP A 29 -14.27 -15.51 -19.14
CA TRP A 29 -13.53 -16.73 -19.55
C TRP A 29 -12.14 -16.81 -18.94
N ALA A 30 -11.59 -15.68 -18.54
CA ALA A 30 -10.29 -15.62 -17.87
C ALA A 30 -10.38 -15.85 -16.34
N LEU A 31 -11.57 -15.74 -15.75
CA LEU A 31 -11.79 -15.89 -14.31
C LEU A 31 -11.30 -17.22 -13.73
N PRO A 32 -11.54 -18.40 -14.35
CA PRO A 32 -11.07 -19.67 -13.80
C PRO A 32 -9.53 -19.72 -13.66
N TRP A 33 -8.82 -19.03 -14.57
CA TRP A 33 -7.35 -18.96 -14.59
C TRP A 33 -6.81 -17.94 -13.58
N ALA A 34 -7.56 -16.86 -13.34
CA ALA A 34 -7.20 -15.85 -12.37
C ALA A 34 -7.54 -16.28 -10.92
N GLY A 35 -8.50 -17.20 -10.75
CA GLY A 35 -9.01 -17.61 -9.44
C GLY A 35 -7.94 -18.13 -8.49
N SER A 36 -6.95 -18.87 -8.99
CA SER A 36 -5.83 -19.38 -8.21
C SER A 36 -4.90 -18.27 -7.68
N GLN A 37 -4.87 -17.13 -8.36
CA GLN A 37 -4.02 -15.98 -7.98
C GLN A 37 -4.73 -15.00 -7.03
N LEU A 38 -6.06 -15.09 -6.93
CA LEU A 38 -6.88 -14.16 -6.13
C LEU A 38 -6.90 -14.49 -4.62
N HIS A 39 -6.15 -15.52 -4.17
CA HIS A 39 -5.97 -15.86 -2.75
C HIS A 39 -7.27 -15.86 -1.93
N GLY A 40 -8.36 -16.41 -2.52
CA GLY A 40 -9.65 -16.54 -1.84
C GLY A 40 -10.65 -15.40 -2.10
N LEU A 41 -10.29 -14.38 -2.86
CA LEU A 41 -11.26 -13.39 -3.34
C LEU A 41 -12.12 -14.00 -4.47
N ARG A 42 -13.41 -13.70 -4.45
CA ARG A 42 -14.36 -14.13 -5.50
C ARG A 42 -14.90 -12.91 -6.21
N LEU A 43 -14.74 -12.89 -7.52
CA LEU A 43 -15.33 -11.87 -8.40
C LEU A 43 -16.69 -12.35 -8.90
N ARG A 44 -17.72 -11.52 -8.73
CA ARG A 44 -19.07 -11.77 -9.28
C ARG A 44 -19.50 -10.61 -10.18
N GLN A 45 -20.47 -10.89 -11.06
CA GLN A 45 -20.99 -9.90 -12.01
C GLN A 45 -19.87 -9.24 -12.81
N VAL A 46 -19.05 -10.09 -13.44
CA VAL A 46 -17.93 -9.64 -14.26
C VAL A 46 -18.42 -9.29 -15.66
N HIS A 47 -18.16 -8.07 -16.06
CA HIS A 47 -18.53 -7.48 -17.35
C HIS A 47 -17.31 -6.96 -18.10
N GLY A 48 -17.45 -6.90 -19.44
CA GLY A 48 -16.41 -6.37 -20.31
C GLY A 48 -15.45 -7.44 -20.85
N LEU A 49 -14.34 -6.96 -21.35
CA LEU A 49 -13.29 -7.77 -21.96
C LEU A 49 -12.16 -8.04 -20.97
N LEU A 50 -11.30 -9.02 -21.31
CA LEU A 50 -10.07 -9.27 -20.55
C LEU A 50 -9.20 -8.01 -20.44
N TRP A 51 -9.17 -7.20 -21.50
CA TRP A 51 -8.35 -5.99 -21.59
C TRP A 51 -8.92 -4.81 -20.82
N GLU A 52 -10.23 -4.73 -20.71
CA GLU A 52 -10.96 -3.70 -20.02
C GLU A 52 -12.24 -4.29 -19.46
N GLY A 53 -12.27 -4.46 -18.15
CA GLY A 53 -13.40 -5.09 -17.48
C GLY A 53 -13.65 -4.52 -16.11
N ARG A 54 -14.77 -4.96 -15.56
CA ARG A 54 -15.20 -4.63 -14.21
C ARG A 54 -15.82 -5.83 -13.54
N ALA A 55 -15.65 -5.92 -12.24
CA ALA A 55 -16.41 -6.79 -11.37
C ALA A 55 -17.22 -5.92 -10.41
N ASP A 56 -18.55 -5.99 -10.51
CA ASP A 56 -19.42 -5.16 -9.68
C ASP A 56 -19.47 -5.67 -8.23
N GLN A 57 -19.01 -6.90 -7.98
CA GLN A 57 -18.92 -7.47 -6.65
C GLN A 57 -17.59 -8.21 -6.46
N VAL A 58 -16.80 -7.75 -5.51
CA VAL A 58 -15.65 -8.47 -4.98
C VAL A 58 -16.03 -8.99 -3.61
N LEU A 59 -16.00 -10.30 -3.43
CA LEU A 59 -16.35 -10.97 -2.19
C LEU A 59 -15.11 -11.52 -1.51
N ALA A 60 -15.03 -11.38 -0.19
CA ALA A 60 -14.05 -12.06 0.63
C ALA A 60 -14.39 -13.56 0.76
N THR A 61 -13.47 -14.35 1.32
CA THR A 61 -13.68 -15.78 1.62
C THR A 61 -14.88 -16.04 2.53
N ASP A 62 -15.20 -15.11 3.41
CA ASP A 62 -16.33 -15.17 4.34
C ASP A 62 -17.66 -14.67 3.70
N GLY A 63 -17.65 -14.36 2.42
CA GLY A 63 -18.84 -13.92 1.66
C GLY A 63 -19.17 -12.44 1.80
N ARG A 64 -18.42 -11.65 2.59
CA ARG A 64 -18.63 -10.20 2.71
C ARG A 64 -18.29 -9.51 1.40
N GLN A 65 -19.12 -8.57 1.00
CA GLN A 65 -18.87 -7.71 -0.14
C GLN A 65 -17.80 -6.66 0.25
N LEU A 66 -16.69 -6.68 -0.47
CA LEU A 66 -15.56 -5.77 -0.25
C LEU A 66 -15.65 -4.51 -1.11
N GLY A 67 -16.26 -4.60 -2.30
CA GLY A 67 -16.37 -3.46 -3.21
C GLY A 67 -16.50 -3.88 -4.66
N GLN A 68 -16.05 -2.99 -5.53
CA GLN A 68 -16.04 -3.12 -6.99
C GLN A 68 -14.60 -3.02 -7.50
N LEU A 69 -14.28 -3.74 -8.55
CA LEU A 69 -12.97 -3.72 -9.18
C LEU A 69 -13.09 -3.37 -10.65
N HIS A 70 -12.33 -2.37 -11.08
CA HIS A 70 -12.09 -2.04 -12.47
C HIS A 70 -10.66 -2.37 -12.84
N TRP A 71 -10.44 -2.91 -14.03
CA TRP A 71 -9.10 -3.12 -14.55
C TRP A 71 -8.99 -2.76 -16.02
N GLN A 72 -7.82 -2.28 -16.37
CA GLN A 72 -7.41 -2.05 -17.75
C GLN A 72 -6.05 -2.73 -17.95
N LEU A 73 -5.99 -3.71 -18.84
CA LEU A 73 -4.77 -4.43 -19.23
C LEU A 73 -4.33 -3.95 -20.60
N SER A 74 -3.07 -3.62 -20.74
CA SER A 74 -2.52 -3.27 -22.04
C SER A 74 -2.43 -4.51 -22.93
N ARG A 75 -2.88 -4.41 -24.19
CA ARG A 75 -2.73 -5.45 -25.20
C ARG A 75 -1.26 -5.79 -25.51
N ARG A 76 -0.33 -4.94 -25.06
CA ARG A 76 1.11 -5.25 -25.11
C ARG A 76 1.51 -6.46 -24.26
N LEU A 77 0.59 -6.97 -23.43
CA LEU A 77 0.73 -8.24 -22.73
C LEU A 77 0.98 -9.40 -23.73
N LEU A 78 0.34 -9.38 -24.89
CA LEU A 78 0.57 -10.37 -25.97
C LEU A 78 2.01 -10.36 -26.50
N LEU A 79 2.72 -9.25 -26.29
CA LEU A 79 4.14 -9.08 -26.60
C LEU A 79 5.04 -9.24 -25.37
N GLY A 80 4.53 -9.86 -24.30
CA GLY A 80 5.26 -10.06 -23.05
C GLY A 80 5.42 -8.81 -22.17
N LYS A 81 4.76 -7.67 -22.51
CA LYS A 81 4.86 -6.42 -21.76
C LYS A 81 3.59 -6.21 -20.93
N LEU A 82 3.59 -6.69 -19.68
CA LEU A 82 2.48 -6.50 -18.76
C LEU A 82 2.43 -5.06 -18.29
N GLN A 83 1.33 -4.39 -18.60
CA GLN A 83 0.94 -3.10 -18.04
C GLN A 83 -0.54 -3.16 -17.67
N SER A 84 -0.87 -2.75 -16.45
CA SER A 84 -2.25 -2.74 -15.97
C SER A 84 -2.51 -1.50 -15.14
N GLN A 85 -3.73 -1.01 -15.23
CA GLN A 85 -4.31 -0.08 -14.28
C GLN A 85 -5.39 -0.81 -13.52
N LEU A 86 -5.41 -0.63 -12.22
CA LEU A 86 -6.35 -1.25 -11.29
C LEU A 86 -7.00 -0.14 -10.47
N ASP A 87 -8.33 -0.18 -10.40
CA ASP A 87 -9.13 0.72 -9.59
C ASP A 87 -10.12 -0.12 -8.79
N PHE A 88 -9.94 -0.14 -7.48
CA PHE A 88 -10.83 -0.82 -6.53
C PHE A 88 -11.54 0.23 -5.69
N LYS A 89 -12.86 0.12 -5.58
CA LYS A 89 -13.69 0.98 -4.75
C LYS A 89 -14.53 0.15 -3.81
N GLY A 90 -14.34 0.37 -2.52
CA GLY A 90 -15.10 -0.31 -1.48
C GLY A 90 -15.49 0.63 -0.35
N PRO A 91 -16.40 0.21 0.54
CA PRO A 91 -16.85 1.05 1.65
C PRO A 91 -15.72 1.35 2.66
N GLN A 92 -14.70 0.51 2.71
CA GLN A 92 -13.64 0.57 3.72
C GLN A 92 -12.25 0.82 3.14
N VAL A 93 -12.06 0.47 1.87
CA VAL A 93 -10.77 0.57 1.17
C VAL A 93 -11.02 1.01 -0.26
N ASP A 94 -10.37 2.08 -0.67
CA ASP A 94 -10.23 2.45 -2.07
C ASP A 94 -8.77 2.25 -2.48
N PHE A 95 -8.55 1.76 -3.67
CA PHE A 95 -7.23 1.57 -4.24
C PHE A 95 -7.25 1.95 -5.71
N SER A 96 -6.27 2.70 -6.16
CA SER A 96 -6.00 2.91 -7.58
C SER A 96 -4.51 2.88 -7.84
N GLY A 97 -4.11 2.39 -9.01
CA GLY A 97 -2.68 2.37 -9.34
C GLY A 97 -2.39 1.76 -10.70
N ALA A 98 -1.29 2.18 -11.29
CA ALA A 98 -0.76 1.65 -12.53
C ALA A 98 0.48 0.80 -12.26
N MET A 99 0.45 -0.43 -12.76
CA MET A 99 1.53 -1.40 -12.64
C MET A 99 2.15 -1.72 -14.00
N ARG A 100 3.46 -1.90 -14.02
CA ARG A 100 4.20 -2.38 -15.18
C ARG A 100 5.24 -3.40 -14.75
N ARG A 101 5.25 -4.57 -15.41
CA ARG A 101 6.32 -5.54 -15.25
C ARG A 101 7.46 -5.20 -16.22
N LEU A 102 8.67 -5.16 -15.71
CA LEU A 102 9.90 -4.93 -16.48
C LEU A 102 10.47 -6.26 -16.99
N SER A 103 11.36 -6.18 -17.97
CA SER A 103 11.99 -7.35 -18.63
C SER A 103 12.84 -8.20 -17.67
N ASP A 104 13.37 -7.59 -16.62
CA ASP A 104 14.16 -8.23 -15.55
C ASP A 104 13.32 -8.82 -14.41
N GLY A 105 12.00 -8.88 -14.58
CA GLY A 105 11.06 -9.42 -13.59
C GLY A 105 10.69 -8.45 -12.47
N ARG A 106 11.29 -7.26 -12.41
CA ARG A 106 10.88 -6.21 -11.46
C ARG A 106 9.51 -5.65 -11.81
N ILE A 107 8.82 -5.13 -10.80
CA ILE A 107 7.49 -4.52 -10.95
C ILE A 107 7.59 -3.04 -10.60
N ALA A 108 7.20 -2.20 -11.53
CA ALA A 108 7.11 -0.76 -11.31
C ALA A 108 5.65 -0.36 -11.10
N TRP A 109 5.38 0.32 -9.99
CA TRP A 109 4.11 0.97 -9.68
C TRP A 109 4.24 2.47 -9.84
N ARG A 110 3.18 3.11 -10.30
CA ARG A 110 3.09 4.57 -10.44
C ARG A 110 1.70 5.05 -10.07
N LYS A 111 1.65 6.26 -9.47
CA LYS A 111 0.41 6.94 -9.11
C LYS A 111 -0.54 6.03 -8.33
N VAL A 112 0.01 5.33 -7.33
CA VAL A 112 -0.82 4.50 -6.45
C VAL A 112 -1.44 5.40 -5.40
N SER A 113 -2.75 5.25 -5.22
CA SER A 113 -3.50 5.90 -4.14
C SER A 113 -4.27 4.83 -3.40
N VAL A 114 -4.14 4.83 -2.09
CA VAL A 114 -4.86 3.92 -1.20
C VAL A 114 -5.55 4.75 -0.13
N ARG A 115 -6.83 4.51 0.12
CA ARG A 115 -7.57 5.07 1.24
C ARG A 115 -8.17 3.94 2.04
N ILE A 116 -7.95 3.96 3.34
CA ILE A 116 -8.39 2.92 4.28
C ILE A 116 -9.05 3.58 5.48
N ASP A 117 -10.26 3.16 5.82
CA ASP A 117 -10.83 3.42 7.14
C ASP A 117 -10.21 2.43 8.14
N LEU A 118 -9.38 2.94 9.05
CA LEU A 118 -8.70 2.11 10.05
C LEU A 118 -9.66 1.39 10.99
N ALA A 119 -10.86 1.93 11.22
CA ALA A 119 -11.89 1.28 12.02
C ALA A 119 -12.34 -0.05 11.40
N ALA A 120 -12.26 -0.16 10.08
CA ALA A 120 -12.63 -1.35 9.34
C ALA A 120 -11.67 -2.54 9.49
N LEU A 121 -10.44 -2.29 9.90
CA LEU A 121 -9.44 -3.33 10.14
C LEU A 121 -9.83 -4.22 11.34
N GLY A 122 -10.73 -3.73 12.19
CA GLY A 122 -11.31 -4.48 13.30
C GLY A 122 -10.30 -4.97 14.34
N PRO A 123 -10.63 -6.03 15.10
CA PRO A 123 -9.77 -6.55 16.17
C PRO A 123 -8.40 -7.07 15.69
N ARG A 124 -8.26 -7.38 14.39
CA ARG A 124 -6.98 -7.86 13.82
C ARG A 124 -5.90 -6.80 13.80
N ALA A 125 -6.27 -5.52 13.81
CA ALA A 125 -5.34 -4.38 13.87
C ALA A 125 -5.17 -3.84 15.30
N THR A 126 -5.49 -4.63 16.32
CA THR A 126 -5.26 -4.21 17.70
C THR A 126 -3.77 -4.17 17.99
N LEU A 127 -3.27 -2.98 18.22
CA LEU A 127 -1.92 -2.74 18.72
C LEU A 127 -1.89 -2.96 20.24
N PRO A 128 -0.72 -3.17 20.85
CA PRO A 128 -0.61 -3.36 22.31
C PRO A 128 -1.29 -2.28 23.15
N LEU A 129 -1.42 -1.08 22.58
CA LEU A 129 -1.96 0.11 23.26
C LEU A 129 -3.34 0.55 22.78
N GLY A 130 -4.03 -0.27 21.99
CA GLY A 130 -5.40 0.02 21.54
C GLY A 130 -5.63 -0.26 20.05
N GLN A 131 -6.82 0.09 19.60
CA GLN A 131 -7.24 -0.04 18.20
C GLN A 131 -7.13 1.33 17.51
N PRO A 132 -6.38 1.43 16.41
CA PRO A 132 -6.31 2.67 15.65
C PRO A 132 -7.64 2.93 14.92
N ARG A 133 -8.03 4.19 14.87
CA ARG A 133 -9.16 4.72 14.10
C ARG A 133 -8.72 5.97 13.36
N GLY A 134 -9.41 6.28 12.31
CA GLY A 134 -9.12 7.40 11.42
C GLY A 134 -9.11 6.98 9.97
N GLU A 135 -8.87 7.92 9.09
CA GLU A 135 -8.76 7.70 7.65
C GLU A 135 -7.29 7.76 7.25
N LEU A 136 -6.75 6.61 6.80
CA LEU A 136 -5.40 6.52 6.26
C LEU A 136 -5.45 6.73 4.76
N GLN A 137 -4.73 7.73 4.27
CA GLN A 137 -4.43 7.94 2.85
C GLN A 137 -2.96 7.67 2.61
N LEU A 138 -2.66 6.81 1.61
CA LEU A 138 -1.31 6.53 1.16
C LEU A 138 -1.22 6.86 -0.32
N THR A 139 -0.29 7.73 -0.69
CA THR A 139 0.02 8.06 -2.09
C THR A 139 1.44 7.60 -2.38
N ILE A 140 1.62 6.78 -3.43
CA ILE A 140 2.92 6.36 -3.92
C ILE A 140 3.09 6.95 -5.31
N GLU A 141 4.04 7.86 -5.46
CA GLU A 141 4.35 8.48 -6.75
C GLU A 141 4.98 7.44 -7.68
N HIS A 142 5.98 6.74 -7.17
CA HIS A 142 6.62 5.62 -7.85
C HIS A 142 7.16 4.61 -6.84
N ALA A 143 7.12 3.34 -7.23
CA ALA A 143 7.78 2.26 -6.53
C ALA A 143 8.34 1.25 -7.53
N LEU A 144 9.55 0.78 -7.28
CA LEU A 144 10.18 -0.31 -8.01
C LEU A 144 10.39 -1.47 -7.05
N LEU A 145 9.68 -2.58 -7.31
CA LEU A 145 9.74 -3.78 -6.48
C LEU A 145 10.58 -4.86 -7.16
N GLN A 146 11.34 -5.56 -6.34
CA GLN A 146 12.08 -6.77 -6.72
C GLN A 146 11.79 -7.85 -5.69
N GLY A 147 11.28 -9.01 -6.13
CA GLY A 147 10.87 -10.06 -5.21
C GLY A 147 9.76 -9.64 -4.22
N GLY A 148 8.94 -8.65 -4.58
CA GLY A 148 7.90 -8.09 -3.70
C GLY A 148 8.39 -7.01 -2.74
N TRP A 149 9.71 -6.75 -2.65
CA TRP A 149 10.28 -5.74 -1.78
C TRP A 149 10.59 -4.44 -2.54
N PRO A 150 10.30 -3.24 -1.99
CA PRO A 150 10.57 -1.97 -2.65
C PRO A 150 12.08 -1.65 -2.62
N MET A 151 12.69 -1.70 -3.81
CA MET A 151 14.07 -1.27 -4.03
C MET A 151 14.18 0.24 -4.18
N GLN A 152 13.13 0.86 -4.72
CA GLN A 152 12.94 2.30 -4.79
C GLN A 152 11.48 2.60 -4.45
N LEU A 153 11.26 3.66 -3.70
CA LEU A 153 9.94 4.11 -3.28
C LEU A 153 9.97 5.61 -3.04
N GLN A 154 8.89 6.27 -3.43
CA GLN A 154 8.53 7.60 -2.96
C GLN A 154 7.06 7.59 -2.63
N ALA A 155 6.75 7.81 -1.35
CA ALA A 155 5.40 7.67 -0.83
C ALA A 155 5.13 8.69 0.28
N HIS A 156 3.87 9.13 0.35
CA HIS A 156 3.33 9.98 1.40
C HIS A 156 2.15 9.27 2.03
N ALA A 157 2.13 9.20 3.35
CA ALA A 157 1.00 8.70 4.11
C ALA A 157 0.45 9.80 5.02
N GLN A 158 -0.86 9.91 5.09
CA GLN A 158 -1.56 10.82 6.00
C GLN A 158 -2.65 10.03 6.71
N CYS A 159 -2.65 10.10 8.03
CA CYS A 159 -3.73 9.58 8.85
C CYS A 159 -4.52 10.75 9.43
N ARG A 160 -5.71 10.98 8.92
CA ARG A 160 -6.59 12.06 9.37
C ARG A 160 -7.44 11.60 10.54
N ARG A 161 -7.64 12.52 11.51
CA ARG A 161 -8.44 12.28 12.72
C ARG A 161 -8.02 11.00 13.41
N ALA A 162 -6.70 10.81 13.56
CA ALA A 162 -6.16 9.62 14.21
C ALA A 162 -6.61 9.59 15.68
N VAL A 163 -7.22 8.48 16.06
CA VAL A 163 -7.70 8.20 17.41
C VAL A 163 -7.25 6.80 17.79
N MET A 164 -6.77 6.63 19.01
CA MET A 164 -6.48 5.32 19.56
C MET A 164 -7.59 4.93 20.53
N ARG A 165 -8.36 3.91 20.18
CA ARG A 165 -9.38 3.36 21.07
C ARG A 165 -8.75 2.41 22.06
N THR A 166 -8.73 2.80 23.32
CA THR A 166 -8.20 2.02 24.45
C THR A 166 -9.33 1.42 25.27
N ARG A 167 -8.98 0.66 26.32
CA ARG A 167 -9.96 0.16 27.30
C ARG A 167 -10.56 1.28 28.14
N ASP A 168 -9.81 2.37 28.34
CA ASP A 168 -10.17 3.50 29.18
C ASP A 168 -10.86 4.63 28.40
N GLY A 169 -11.09 4.45 27.10
CA GLY A 169 -11.71 5.42 26.22
C GLY A 169 -10.90 5.74 24.97
N ASP A 170 -11.36 6.73 24.23
CA ASP A 170 -10.74 7.17 22.99
C ASP A 170 -9.69 8.25 23.29
N VAL A 171 -8.47 8.07 22.77
CA VAL A 171 -7.35 9.01 22.85
C VAL A 171 -7.18 9.67 21.50
N VAL A 172 -7.42 10.97 21.40
CA VAL A 172 -7.26 11.75 20.18
C VAL A 172 -5.78 12.02 19.95
N LEU A 173 -5.28 11.68 18.77
CA LEU A 173 -3.89 11.91 18.38
C LEU A 173 -3.74 13.11 17.43
N GLY A 174 -4.76 13.40 16.62
CA GLY A 174 -4.74 14.43 15.58
C GLY A 174 -4.41 13.88 14.20
N ASP A 175 -3.93 14.74 13.32
CA ASP A 175 -3.52 14.36 11.97
C ASP A 175 -2.03 14.02 11.96
N LEU A 176 -1.69 12.85 11.43
CA LEU A 176 -0.34 12.32 11.39
C LEU A 176 0.10 12.12 9.95
N HIS A 177 1.37 12.40 9.69
CA HIS A 177 1.98 12.30 8.36
C HIS A 177 3.22 11.41 8.40
N ALA A 178 3.50 10.76 7.29
CA ALA A 178 4.73 10.04 7.07
C ALA A 178 5.21 10.21 5.63
N ASP A 179 6.43 10.65 5.46
CA ASP A 179 7.10 10.77 4.17
C ASP A 179 8.14 9.66 4.04
N ALA A 180 7.93 8.75 3.10
CA ALA A 180 8.75 7.56 2.95
C ALA A 180 9.51 7.56 1.62
N GLN A 181 10.78 7.23 1.69
CA GLN A 181 11.65 7.01 0.54
C GLN A 181 12.38 5.68 0.69
N ALA A 182 12.63 5.00 -0.42
CA ALA A 182 13.46 3.81 -0.42
C ALA A 182 14.57 3.91 -1.45
N HIS A 183 15.76 3.54 -1.03
CA HIS A 183 16.95 3.43 -1.85
C HIS A 183 17.62 2.08 -1.59
N SER A 184 17.89 1.32 -2.66
CA SER A 184 18.56 0.02 -2.57
C SER A 184 17.92 -0.95 -1.55
N GLY A 185 16.58 -0.90 -1.42
CA GLY A 185 15.83 -1.78 -0.53
C GLY A 185 15.79 -1.37 0.94
N VAL A 186 16.32 -0.21 1.30
CA VAL A 186 16.12 0.39 2.63
C VAL A 186 15.08 1.49 2.52
N ILE A 187 13.99 1.35 3.26
CA ILE A 187 12.92 2.34 3.36
C ILE A 187 13.21 3.22 4.57
N GLU A 188 13.24 4.52 4.36
CA GLU A 188 13.33 5.53 5.40
C GLU A 188 12.07 6.37 5.39
N ALA A 189 11.40 6.48 6.53
CA ALA A 189 10.20 7.29 6.68
C ALA A 189 10.39 8.32 7.80
N GLN A 190 10.00 9.56 7.52
CA GLN A 190 9.92 10.64 8.49
C GLN A 190 8.49 10.75 8.98
N LEU A 191 8.30 10.70 10.29
CA LEU A 191 7.00 10.77 10.96
C LEU A 191 6.84 12.15 11.57
N HIS A 192 5.73 12.81 11.31
CA HIS A 192 5.40 14.11 11.88
C HIS A 192 3.88 14.30 12.00
N ASP A 193 3.48 15.23 12.80
CA ASP A 193 2.09 15.68 12.90
C ASP A 193 1.87 16.98 12.10
N ASP A 194 0.61 17.42 11.99
CA ASP A 194 0.22 18.63 11.26
C ASP A 194 0.46 19.96 12.03
N GLY A 195 0.96 19.88 13.27
CA GLY A 195 1.20 21.03 14.13
C GLY A 195 -0.01 21.49 14.94
N HIS A 196 -1.23 21.03 14.66
CA HIS A 196 -2.47 21.49 15.27
C HIS A 196 -3.10 20.49 16.26
N GLY A 197 -2.78 19.20 16.12
CA GLY A 197 -3.32 18.13 16.96
C GLY A 197 -2.84 18.18 18.41
N PRO A 198 -3.48 17.42 19.32
CA PRO A 198 -3.09 17.36 20.73
C PRO A 198 -1.76 16.63 20.95
N LEU A 199 -1.33 15.80 20.01
CA LEU A 199 -0.07 15.06 20.04
C LEU A 199 0.92 15.66 19.03
N GLN A 200 2.09 16.04 19.50
CA GLN A 200 3.24 16.33 18.66
C GLN A 200 4.01 15.04 18.41
N VAL A 201 4.30 14.77 17.16
CA VAL A 201 5.07 13.60 16.72
C VAL A 201 6.25 14.06 15.89
N HIS A 202 7.42 13.57 16.22
CA HIS A 202 8.59 13.69 15.37
C HIS A 202 9.40 12.40 15.48
N GLY A 203 9.70 11.78 14.34
CA GLY A 203 10.44 10.52 14.37
C GLY A 203 10.88 10.04 13.00
N THR A 204 11.67 8.98 13.03
CA THR A 204 12.14 8.28 11.86
C THR A 204 11.87 6.79 12.01
N LEU A 205 11.48 6.17 10.90
CA LEU A 205 11.32 4.74 10.78
C LEU A 205 12.21 4.25 9.66
N GLN A 206 13.04 3.26 9.93
CA GLN A 206 13.87 2.59 8.93
C GLN A 206 13.43 1.13 8.82
N LEU A 207 13.19 0.67 7.60
CA LEU A 207 12.76 -0.70 7.30
C LEU A 207 13.66 -1.29 6.23
N SER A 208 14.08 -2.53 6.43
CA SER A 208 14.85 -3.31 5.45
C SER A 208 14.42 -4.78 5.52
N PRO A 209 14.79 -5.64 4.58
CA PRO A 209 14.53 -7.08 4.67
C PRO A 209 15.18 -7.73 5.90
N LEU A 210 16.20 -7.09 6.48
CA LEU A 210 16.96 -7.61 7.62
C LEU A 210 16.42 -7.13 8.97
N GLY A 211 15.48 -6.17 8.99
CA GLY A 211 14.91 -5.67 10.23
C GLY A 211 14.39 -4.24 10.12
N TRP A 212 14.00 -3.69 11.25
CA TRP A 212 13.48 -2.35 11.35
C TRP A 212 14.02 -1.61 12.58
N ARG A 213 14.00 -0.28 12.50
CA ARG A 213 14.31 0.63 13.60
C ARG A 213 13.33 1.79 13.58
N VAL A 214 12.84 2.17 14.74
CA VAL A 214 12.04 3.37 14.93
C VAL A 214 12.65 4.21 16.06
N ASP A 215 12.79 5.50 15.77
CA ASP A 215 13.23 6.53 16.71
C ASP A 215 12.19 7.64 16.65
N ALA A 216 11.41 7.83 17.71
CA ALA A 216 10.34 8.82 17.71
C ALA A 216 10.22 9.51 19.07
N THR A 217 9.89 10.79 19.03
CA THR A 217 9.54 11.60 20.19
C THR A 217 8.07 11.97 20.08
N LEU A 218 7.31 11.65 21.13
CA LEU A 218 5.90 11.93 21.26
C LEU A 218 5.69 12.89 22.42
N ARG A 219 5.15 14.07 22.16
CA ARG A 219 4.92 15.11 23.21
C ARG A 219 3.46 15.55 23.21
N PRO A 220 2.78 15.56 24.37
CA PRO A 220 1.44 16.13 24.47
C PRO A 220 1.51 17.66 24.38
N ARG A 221 0.72 18.28 23.48
CA ARG A 221 0.58 19.75 23.39
C ARG A 221 -0.45 20.27 24.39
N GLN A 222 -1.37 19.43 24.79
CA GLN A 222 -2.46 19.80 25.71
C GLN A 222 -2.42 18.94 26.98
N THR A 223 -2.96 19.46 28.05
CA THR A 223 -3.10 18.73 29.31
C THR A 223 -4.31 17.80 29.23
N ASP A 224 -4.20 16.74 28.43
CA ASP A 224 -5.21 15.67 28.36
C ASP A 224 -4.74 14.48 29.21
N PRO A 225 -5.47 14.13 30.28
CA PRO A 225 -5.12 12.99 31.14
C PRO A 225 -5.12 11.64 30.37
N SER A 226 -6.01 11.47 29.39
CA SER A 226 -6.12 10.25 28.59
C SER A 226 -4.90 10.08 27.68
N LEU A 227 -4.49 11.16 27.00
CA LEU A 227 -3.29 11.18 26.17
C LEU A 227 -2.03 10.92 27.00
N ARG A 228 -1.88 11.56 28.15
CA ARG A 228 -0.73 11.35 29.05
C ARG A 228 -0.65 9.91 29.55
N ARG A 229 -1.77 9.33 29.99
CA ARG A 229 -1.82 7.93 30.43
C ARG A 229 -1.44 6.97 29.29
N TRP A 230 -1.93 7.23 28.10
CA TRP A 230 -1.58 6.43 26.92
C TRP A 230 -0.09 6.53 26.58
N LEU A 231 0.49 7.74 26.63
CA LEU A 231 1.92 7.97 26.41
C LEU A 231 2.78 7.24 27.47
N THR A 232 2.37 7.26 28.74
CA THR A 232 3.07 6.51 29.81
C THR A 232 3.09 5.00 29.54
N GLY A 233 2.07 4.46 28.85
CA GLY A 233 2.05 3.06 28.39
C GLY A 233 3.08 2.75 27.29
N LEU A 234 3.58 3.78 26.58
CA LEU A 234 4.61 3.63 25.52
C LEU A 234 6.03 3.69 26.08
N GLY A 235 6.25 4.46 27.14
CA GLY A 235 7.54 4.64 27.78
C GLY A 235 7.49 5.64 28.94
N SER A 236 8.62 5.81 29.61
CA SER A 236 8.73 6.78 30.70
C SER A 236 8.78 8.21 30.14
N PRO A 237 7.86 9.11 30.57
CA PRO A 237 7.91 10.50 30.15
C PRO A 237 9.10 11.23 30.77
N ASP A 238 9.66 12.17 30.04
CA ASP A 238 10.67 13.12 30.55
C ASP A 238 10.01 14.26 31.38
N ALA A 239 10.83 15.23 31.79
CA ALA A 239 10.35 16.38 32.58
C ALA A 239 9.26 17.21 31.88
N ASP A 240 9.26 17.24 30.55
CA ASP A 240 8.29 17.96 29.72
C ASP A 240 7.10 17.08 29.32
N GLY A 241 7.05 15.85 29.83
CA GLY A 241 6.01 14.86 29.50
C GLY A 241 6.16 14.22 28.12
N ALA A 242 7.28 14.41 27.43
CA ALA A 242 7.57 13.74 26.17
C ALA A 242 8.04 12.30 26.41
N VAL A 243 7.67 11.41 25.52
CA VAL A 243 8.08 10.01 25.53
C VAL A 243 8.96 9.75 24.32
N HIS A 244 10.14 9.22 24.58
CA HIS A 244 11.08 8.81 23.55
C HIS A 244 10.95 7.31 23.29
N ILE A 245 10.67 6.98 22.05
CA ILE A 245 10.57 5.60 21.58
C ILE A 245 11.81 5.28 20.78
N HIS A 246 12.58 4.34 21.26
CA HIS A 246 13.67 3.74 20.53
C HIS A 246 13.46 2.23 20.49
N ARG A 247 13.09 1.69 19.33
CA ARG A 247 12.88 0.26 19.16
C ARG A 247 13.47 -0.22 17.86
N SER A 248 14.02 -1.42 17.89
CA SER A 248 14.57 -2.08 16.70
C SER A 248 14.37 -3.58 16.79
N SER A 249 14.34 -4.24 15.66
CA SER A 249 14.29 -5.71 15.56
C SER A 249 15.08 -6.19 14.35
N GLY A 250 15.62 -7.39 14.45
CA GLY A 250 16.50 -7.96 13.42
C GLY A 250 17.89 -7.35 13.44
N LEU A 251 18.64 -7.52 12.34
CA LEU A 251 20.00 -6.99 12.19
C LEU A 251 20.06 -5.45 12.04
N ALA A 252 18.91 -4.78 11.87
CA ALA A 252 18.85 -3.32 11.81
C ALA A 252 19.29 -2.64 13.12
N GLY A 253 19.29 -3.36 14.25
CA GLY A 253 19.79 -2.88 15.53
C GLY A 253 21.30 -2.58 15.55
N SER A 254 22.06 -3.18 14.65
CA SER A 254 23.54 -3.04 14.54
C SER A 254 23.97 -2.00 13.49
N MET A 255 23.03 -1.40 12.73
CA MET A 255 23.36 -0.38 11.74
C MET A 255 23.64 0.97 12.43
N PRO A 256 24.71 1.71 12.04
CA PRO A 256 24.96 3.03 12.56
C PRO A 256 23.81 3.98 12.22
N ALA A 257 23.48 4.87 13.15
CA ALA A 257 22.45 5.89 12.93
C ALA A 257 22.83 6.78 11.73
N PRO A 258 21.86 7.18 10.88
CA PRO A 258 22.14 8.12 9.80
C PRO A 258 22.71 9.43 10.35
N PRO A 259 23.64 10.09 9.65
CA PRO A 259 24.24 11.34 10.09
C PRO A 259 23.13 12.39 10.27
N GLN A 260 22.98 12.88 11.50
CA GLN A 260 22.09 13.99 11.79
C GLN A 260 22.61 15.21 11.02
N THR A 261 21.85 15.69 10.06
CA THR A 261 22.12 16.95 9.36
C THR A 261 21.98 18.08 10.38
N ARG A 262 23.09 18.44 11.02
CA ARG A 262 23.17 19.66 11.84
C ARG A 262 22.87 20.84 10.93
N THR A 263 21.68 21.42 11.10
CA THR A 263 21.35 22.71 10.51
C THR A 263 22.33 23.74 11.08
N ARG A 264 23.32 24.08 10.28
CA ARG A 264 24.31 25.12 10.61
C ARG A 264 23.56 26.43 10.63
N LYS A 265 23.25 26.97 11.81
CA LYS A 265 22.86 28.39 11.97
C LYS A 265 24.00 29.21 11.40
N ILE A 266 23.73 29.90 10.31
CA ILE A 266 24.58 30.96 9.75
C ILE A 266 24.32 32.20 10.61
N PRO A 267 25.38 32.89 11.07
CA PRO A 267 25.26 34.11 11.88
C PRO A 267 24.61 35.27 11.18
#